data_57b261ba522f42c67ade2943d113c842
#
_entry.id   57b261ba522f42c67ade2943d113c842
#
_cell.length_a   1.000
_cell.length_b   1.000
_cell.length_c   1.000
_cell.angle_alpha   90.00
_cell.angle_beta   90.00
_cell.angle_gamma   90.00
#
_symmetry.space_group_name_H-M   'P 1'
#
loop_
_entity.id
_entity.type
_entity.pdbx_description
1 polymer ?
#
loop_
_entity_poly.entity_id
_entity_poly.type
_entity_poly.pdbx_seq_one_letter_code
_entity_poly.pdbx_strand_id
1 'polypeptide(L)'
;MQGGEKRECLSRVAGQQQLVRVLAAAGAGSRSQCAGMIRGGRVAVNDQGGRSLKVRADPFRDRITLDGRPLSLDNACRYLKLNKPYGVLCAFTDPEGRPTLADHVAVSDVYPAGRLDLDSEGLVLLTDDGWLSHRLSHPRYEHPKTYLVQVERVPDAAALTGLRHGVTIKGRRTAPAQVELLPEAPDLPARSKPVRRRQSVPTAWLRLVLTEGRKRQVRHMTAAVGHPTLRLVRVAVGPVELRALQPGEWRDLTLGELDALRSMILRPQRR
;
A
#
# COMPACT_ATOMS: atom_id res chain seq x y z
N MET A 1 -21.61 11.69 6.83
CA MET A 1 -21.01 10.40 7.22
C MET A 1 -21.04 9.50 5.98
N GLN A 2 -19.92 9.40 5.27
CA GLN A 2 -19.78 8.46 4.14
C GLN A 2 -19.40 7.09 4.73
N GLY A 3 -20.40 6.27 5.01
CA GLY A 3 -20.18 4.87 5.34
C GLY A 3 -19.73 4.14 4.09
N GLY A 4 -18.43 3.83 3.97
CA GLY A 4 -17.88 3.11 2.84
C GLY A 4 -18.56 1.75 2.66
N GLU A 5 -18.84 1.38 1.40
CA GLU A 5 -19.48 0.11 1.04
C GLU A 5 -18.54 -1.07 1.25
N LYS A 6 -18.99 -2.07 1.96
CA LYS A 6 -18.34 -3.38 2.00
C LYS A 6 -18.63 -4.13 0.70
N ARG A 7 -17.59 -4.77 0.14
CA ARG A 7 -17.66 -5.51 -1.13
C ARG A 7 -17.07 -6.91 -0.98
N GLU A 8 -17.47 -7.81 -1.85
CA GLU A 8 -16.95 -9.18 -1.82
C GLU A 8 -15.42 -9.20 -1.80
N CYS A 9 -14.82 -9.92 -0.84
CA CYS A 9 -13.38 -9.98 -0.66
C CYS A 9 -12.70 -10.62 -1.89
N LEU A 10 -11.65 -9.96 -2.41
CA LEU A 10 -10.82 -10.51 -3.47
C LEU A 10 -10.05 -11.77 -3.02
N SER A 11 -9.97 -11.98 -1.72
CA SER A 11 -9.27 -13.08 -1.06
C SER A 11 -10.10 -14.38 -0.96
N ARG A 12 -11.06 -14.64 -1.83
CA ARG A 12 -11.73 -15.95 -1.89
C ARG A 12 -10.71 -17.07 -2.14
N VAL A 13 -9.87 -17.34 -1.16
CA VAL A 13 -8.97 -18.48 -1.16
C VAL A 13 -9.58 -19.53 -0.26
N ALA A 14 -10.30 -20.48 -0.86
CA ALA A 14 -10.65 -21.73 -0.20
C ALA A 14 -9.36 -22.45 0.21
N GLY A 15 -9.34 -23.06 1.38
CA GLY A 15 -8.23 -23.85 1.87
C GLY A 15 -7.67 -23.42 3.22
N GLN A 16 -6.80 -24.24 3.76
CA GLN A 16 -6.25 -24.08 5.11
C GLN A 16 -5.40 -22.82 5.26
N GLN A 17 -5.87 -21.88 6.06
CA GLN A 17 -5.18 -20.63 6.37
C GLN A 17 -4.76 -20.59 7.86
N GLN A 18 -3.79 -19.76 8.20
CA GLN A 18 -3.48 -19.54 9.62
C GLN A 18 -4.69 -18.93 10.34
N LEU A 19 -5.13 -19.54 11.44
CA LEU A 19 -6.32 -19.14 12.19
C LEU A 19 -6.29 -17.65 12.58
N VAL A 20 -5.12 -17.11 12.93
CA VAL A 20 -4.97 -15.68 13.23
C VAL A 20 -5.36 -14.78 12.05
N ARG A 21 -5.15 -15.23 10.82
CA ARG A 21 -5.54 -14.48 9.60
C ARG A 21 -7.04 -14.56 9.37
N VAL A 22 -7.62 -15.72 9.61
CA VAL A 22 -9.07 -15.95 9.48
C VAL A 22 -9.83 -15.08 10.47
N LEU A 23 -9.41 -15.03 11.73
CA LEU A 23 -10.00 -14.16 12.75
C LEU A 23 -9.90 -12.67 12.39
N ALA A 24 -8.74 -12.22 11.95
CA ALA A 24 -8.56 -10.84 11.55
C ALA A 24 -9.40 -10.47 10.32
N ALA A 25 -9.52 -11.37 9.35
CA ALA A 25 -10.38 -11.20 8.18
C ALA A 25 -11.88 -11.18 8.52
N ALA A 26 -12.26 -11.89 9.59
CA ALA A 26 -13.63 -11.86 10.13
C ALA A 26 -13.93 -10.62 10.98
N GLY A 27 -12.99 -9.67 11.10
CA GLY A 27 -13.19 -8.47 11.91
C GLY A 27 -13.11 -8.68 13.43
N ALA A 28 -12.56 -9.82 13.90
CA ALA A 28 -12.43 -10.10 15.33
C ALA A 28 -11.42 -9.17 16.03
N GLY A 29 -10.54 -8.48 15.27
CA GLY A 29 -9.55 -7.54 15.76
C GLY A 29 -8.26 -7.55 14.95
N SER A 30 -7.28 -6.76 15.37
CA SER A 30 -5.94 -6.77 14.78
C SER A 30 -5.27 -8.14 14.91
N ARG A 31 -4.26 -8.44 14.08
CA ARG A 31 -3.52 -9.71 14.18
C ARG A 31 -2.94 -9.97 15.57
N SER A 32 -2.47 -8.94 16.27
CA SER A 32 -1.96 -9.06 17.65
C SER A 32 -3.06 -9.42 18.63
N GLN A 33 -4.23 -8.79 18.51
CA GLN A 33 -5.41 -9.12 19.33
C GLN A 33 -5.91 -10.54 19.05
N CYS A 34 -6.03 -10.92 17.77
CA CYS A 34 -6.41 -12.29 17.38
C CYS A 34 -5.41 -13.33 17.90
N ALA A 35 -4.10 -13.04 17.84
CA ALA A 35 -3.09 -13.90 18.44
C ALA A 35 -3.26 -14.03 19.96
N GLY A 36 -3.62 -12.96 20.66
CA GLY A 36 -3.97 -12.97 22.08
C GLY A 36 -5.19 -13.85 22.37
N MET A 37 -6.25 -13.75 21.56
CA MET A 37 -7.46 -14.57 21.68
C MET A 37 -7.16 -16.07 21.52
N ILE A 38 -6.34 -16.44 20.53
CA ILE A 38 -5.91 -17.84 20.32
C ILE A 38 -5.13 -18.34 21.52
N ARG A 39 -4.10 -17.61 21.97
CA ARG A 39 -3.28 -18.00 23.15
C ARG A 39 -4.13 -18.11 24.42
N GLY A 40 -5.15 -17.26 24.56
CA GLY A 40 -6.10 -17.29 25.65
C GLY A 40 -7.09 -18.46 25.59
N GLY A 41 -7.09 -19.29 24.50
CA GLY A 41 -7.98 -20.42 24.35
C GLY A 41 -9.45 -20.03 24.06
N ARG A 42 -9.66 -18.80 23.61
CA ARG A 42 -11.01 -18.27 23.31
C ARG A 42 -11.55 -18.74 21.97
N VAL A 43 -10.72 -19.36 21.12
CA VAL A 43 -11.07 -19.75 19.76
C VAL A 43 -11.08 -21.25 19.63
N ALA A 44 -12.13 -21.81 19.02
CA ALA A 44 -12.21 -23.21 18.65
C ALA A 44 -12.45 -23.38 17.15
N VAL A 45 -11.90 -24.44 16.59
CA VAL A 45 -12.12 -24.87 15.20
C VAL A 45 -12.69 -26.28 15.23
N ASN A 46 -13.88 -26.48 14.65
CA ASN A 46 -14.62 -27.75 14.67
C ASN A 46 -14.77 -28.29 16.12
N ASP A 47 -15.13 -27.40 17.04
CA ASP A 47 -15.31 -27.66 18.47
C ASP A 47 -14.01 -28.08 19.22
N GLN A 48 -12.84 -28.03 18.56
CA GLN A 48 -11.55 -28.25 19.18
C GLN A 48 -10.89 -26.92 19.52
N GLY A 49 -10.72 -26.63 20.80
CA GLY A 49 -9.98 -25.47 21.30
C GLY A 49 -8.48 -25.65 21.13
N GLY A 50 -7.79 -24.61 20.69
CA GLY A 50 -6.34 -24.62 20.53
C GLY A 50 -5.71 -23.26 20.92
N ARG A 51 -4.51 -23.31 21.56
CA ARG A 51 -3.75 -22.10 21.95
C ARG A 51 -2.57 -21.82 21.02
N SER A 52 -2.36 -22.67 20.03
CA SER A 52 -1.21 -22.56 19.11
C SER A 52 -1.51 -21.63 17.95
N LEU A 53 -0.62 -20.69 17.69
CA LEU A 53 -0.68 -19.82 16.51
C LEU A 53 -0.41 -20.57 15.17
N LYS A 54 0.02 -21.86 15.25
CA LYS A 54 0.22 -22.71 14.07
C LYS A 54 -1.09 -23.34 13.57
N VAL A 55 -2.17 -23.25 14.36
CA VAL A 55 -3.49 -23.75 13.95
C VAL A 55 -3.90 -23.11 12.63
N ARG A 56 -4.40 -23.95 11.75
CA ARG A 56 -4.95 -23.54 10.45
C ARG A 56 -6.42 -23.91 10.40
N ALA A 57 -7.18 -23.15 9.66
CA ALA A 57 -8.59 -23.40 9.41
C ALA A 57 -8.95 -23.00 7.98
N ASP A 58 -9.89 -23.71 7.39
CA ASP A 58 -10.54 -23.32 6.14
C ASP A 58 -11.78 -22.48 6.49
N PRO A 59 -11.77 -21.17 6.18
CA PRO A 59 -12.88 -20.28 6.57
C PRO A 59 -14.23 -20.65 5.95
N PHE A 60 -14.25 -21.51 4.91
CA PHE A 60 -15.48 -21.91 4.22
C PHE A 60 -15.95 -23.33 4.57
N ARG A 61 -15.11 -24.12 5.24
CA ARG A 61 -15.41 -25.53 5.58
C ARG A 61 -15.40 -25.80 7.07
N ASP A 62 -14.58 -25.07 7.83
CA ASP A 62 -14.43 -25.27 9.25
C ASP A 62 -15.38 -24.38 10.05
N ARG A 63 -15.98 -24.95 11.09
CA ARG A 63 -16.77 -24.20 12.07
C ARG A 63 -15.82 -23.52 13.03
N ILE A 64 -15.71 -22.19 12.94
CA ILE A 64 -14.85 -21.39 13.81
C ILE A 64 -15.72 -20.66 14.83
N THR A 65 -15.37 -20.77 16.11
CA THR A 65 -16.05 -20.04 17.19
C THR A 65 -15.09 -19.17 17.97
N LEU A 66 -15.56 -18.01 18.41
CA LEU A 66 -14.88 -17.12 19.35
C LEU A 66 -15.77 -16.97 20.58
N ASP A 67 -15.25 -17.31 21.76
CA ASP A 67 -16.01 -17.32 23.02
C ASP A 67 -17.31 -18.14 22.93
N GLY A 68 -17.25 -19.27 22.23
CA GLY A 68 -18.40 -20.15 22.01
C GLY A 68 -19.41 -19.67 20.97
N ARG A 69 -19.26 -18.46 20.43
CA ARG A 69 -20.14 -17.93 19.37
C ARG A 69 -19.56 -18.21 18.00
N PRO A 70 -20.36 -18.66 17.01
CA PRO A 70 -19.90 -18.82 15.65
C PRO A 70 -19.32 -17.52 15.10
N LEU A 71 -18.15 -17.61 14.49
CA LEU A 71 -17.52 -16.50 13.80
C LEU A 71 -18.23 -16.32 12.45
N SER A 72 -18.95 -15.21 12.30
CA SER A 72 -19.49 -14.85 10.99
C SER A 72 -18.35 -14.34 10.13
N LEU A 73 -18.07 -15.04 9.06
CA LEU A 73 -17.20 -14.56 8.00
C LEU A 73 -18.07 -13.73 7.05
N ASP A 74 -18.23 -12.47 7.40
CA ASP A 74 -18.78 -11.52 6.43
C ASP A 74 -17.79 -11.47 5.24
N ASN A 75 -18.19 -12.00 4.09
CA ASN A 75 -17.37 -12.10 2.88
C ASN A 75 -17.14 -10.74 2.21
N ALA A 76 -17.46 -9.65 2.87
CA ALA A 76 -17.37 -8.31 2.37
C ALA A 76 -16.17 -7.57 2.96
N CYS A 77 -15.26 -7.15 2.09
CA CYS A 77 -14.08 -6.38 2.44
C CYS A 77 -14.22 -4.91 2.01
N ARG A 78 -13.41 -4.07 2.60
CA ARG A 78 -13.28 -2.67 2.22
C ARG A 78 -12.05 -2.43 1.36
N TYR A 79 -12.21 -1.61 0.36
CA TYR A 79 -11.15 -1.25 -0.57
C TYR A 79 -11.20 0.24 -0.83
N LEU A 80 -10.27 0.98 -0.27
CA LEU A 80 -10.24 2.42 -0.33
C LEU A 80 -8.98 2.89 -1.05
N LYS A 81 -9.05 4.07 -1.64
CA LYS A 81 -7.88 4.86 -2.03
C LYS A 81 -7.89 6.21 -1.35
N LEU A 82 -6.71 6.63 -0.91
CA LEU A 82 -6.44 7.92 -0.26
C LEU A 82 -5.35 8.63 -1.03
N ASN A 83 -5.51 9.94 -1.20
CA ASN A 83 -4.39 10.82 -1.54
C ASN A 83 -3.69 11.26 -0.25
N LYS A 84 -2.65 10.56 0.15
CA LYS A 84 -1.91 10.86 1.38
C LYS A 84 -1.20 12.21 1.27
N PRO A 85 -1.47 13.18 2.15
CA PRO A 85 -0.75 14.45 2.18
C PRO A 85 0.71 14.28 2.59
N TYR A 86 1.51 15.30 2.30
CA TYR A 86 2.85 15.45 2.87
C TYR A 86 2.79 15.60 4.40
N GLY A 87 3.75 15.00 5.10
CA GLY A 87 3.87 15.13 6.55
C GLY A 87 2.94 14.22 7.37
N VAL A 88 2.16 13.36 6.69
CA VAL A 88 1.28 12.37 7.32
C VAL A 88 1.96 11.00 7.34
N LEU A 89 1.99 10.34 8.50
CA LEU A 89 2.49 8.97 8.65
C LEU A 89 1.55 7.98 7.96
N CYS A 90 2.12 7.01 7.24
CA CYS A 90 1.35 5.93 6.63
C CYS A 90 1.08 4.80 7.66
N ALA A 91 0.37 5.17 8.74
CA ALA A 91 -0.05 4.34 9.87
C ALA A 91 -1.32 4.97 10.48
N PHE A 92 -2.08 4.21 11.25
CA PHE A 92 -3.27 4.71 11.96
C PHE A 92 -3.00 5.15 13.40
N THR A 93 -1.83 4.82 13.92
CA THR A 93 -1.40 5.22 15.27
C THR A 93 0.04 5.69 15.26
N ASP A 94 0.37 6.64 16.12
CA ASP A 94 1.73 7.11 16.34
C ASP A 94 1.94 7.48 17.80
N PRO A 95 2.94 6.90 18.51
CA PRO A 95 3.23 7.24 19.89
C PRO A 95 3.72 8.68 20.09
N GLU A 96 4.27 9.30 19.06
CA GLU A 96 4.81 10.67 19.08
C GLU A 96 3.77 11.73 18.75
N GLY A 97 2.51 11.33 18.48
CA GLY A 97 1.40 12.24 18.20
C GLY A 97 1.51 12.99 16.86
N ARG A 98 2.31 12.49 15.91
CA ARG A 98 2.39 13.05 14.55
C ARG A 98 1.11 12.75 13.77
N PRO A 99 0.75 13.57 12.77
CA PRO A 99 -0.38 13.29 11.89
C PRO A 99 -0.29 11.90 11.23
N THR A 100 -1.41 11.17 11.23
CA THR A 100 -1.51 9.79 10.75
C THR A 100 -2.64 9.64 9.72
N LEU A 101 -2.83 8.45 9.18
CA LEU A 101 -3.97 8.16 8.30
C LEU A 101 -5.32 8.29 9.02
N ALA A 102 -5.36 8.13 10.36
CA ALA A 102 -6.58 8.27 11.15
C ALA A 102 -7.17 9.68 11.11
N ASP A 103 -6.33 10.71 10.92
CA ASP A 103 -6.77 12.09 10.80
C ASP A 103 -7.53 12.38 9.49
N HIS A 104 -7.44 11.46 8.53
CA HIS A 104 -8.06 11.61 7.21
C HIS A 104 -9.12 10.55 6.92
N VAL A 105 -8.94 9.32 7.41
CA VAL A 105 -9.79 8.17 7.08
C VAL A 105 -10.51 7.69 8.35
N ALA A 106 -11.77 8.07 8.48
CA ALA A 106 -12.64 7.68 9.60
C ALA A 106 -13.26 6.27 9.39
N VAL A 107 -12.49 5.33 8.83
CA VAL A 107 -12.93 3.94 8.59
C VAL A 107 -12.10 3.02 9.46
N SER A 108 -12.77 2.26 10.34
CA SER A 108 -12.11 1.28 11.21
C SER A 108 -11.61 0.06 10.42
N ASP A 109 -10.60 -0.60 10.98
CA ASP A 109 -10.11 -1.92 10.57
C ASP A 109 -9.53 -2.01 9.16
N VAL A 110 -9.25 -0.88 8.50
CA VAL A 110 -8.53 -0.86 7.24
C VAL A 110 -7.05 -0.53 7.46
N TYR A 111 -6.18 -1.11 6.63
CA TYR A 111 -4.73 -0.96 6.74
C TYR A 111 -4.11 -0.64 5.37
N PRO A 112 -3.00 0.11 5.32
CA PRO A 112 -2.36 0.44 4.07
C PRO A 112 -1.75 -0.80 3.39
N ALA A 113 -2.13 -1.04 2.13
CA ALA A 113 -1.53 -2.04 1.27
C ALA A 113 -0.24 -1.48 0.63
N GLY A 114 0.83 -1.47 1.40
CA GLY A 114 2.08 -0.78 1.11
C GLY A 114 2.09 0.64 1.67
N ARG A 115 3.26 1.15 1.97
CA ARG A 115 3.44 2.44 2.65
C ARG A 115 4.08 3.48 1.74
N LEU A 116 3.82 4.73 2.07
CA LEU A 116 4.60 5.89 1.65
C LEU A 116 5.38 6.43 2.86
N ASP A 117 6.55 7.02 2.61
CA ASP A 117 7.31 7.72 3.64
C ASP A 117 6.54 8.98 4.09
N LEU A 118 6.91 9.53 5.26
CA LEU A 118 6.33 10.75 5.83
C LEU A 118 6.38 11.93 4.85
N ASP A 119 7.50 12.06 4.14
CA ASP A 119 7.79 13.12 3.17
C ASP A 119 7.40 12.77 1.72
N SER A 120 6.58 11.74 1.53
CA SER A 120 6.04 11.31 0.23
C SER A 120 4.53 11.47 0.21
N GLU A 121 4.00 11.81 -0.96
CA GLU A 121 2.59 12.15 -1.19
C GLU A 121 1.92 11.14 -2.13
N GLY A 122 0.60 11.20 -2.19
CA GLY A 122 -0.19 10.57 -3.23
C GLY A 122 -0.86 9.25 -2.84
N LEU A 123 -1.08 8.39 -3.81
CA LEU A 123 -1.96 7.23 -3.71
C LEU A 123 -1.52 6.21 -2.65
N VAL A 124 -2.38 5.97 -1.68
CA VAL A 124 -2.31 4.84 -0.76
C VAL A 124 -3.59 4.02 -0.89
N LEU A 125 -3.46 2.73 -1.10
CA LEU A 125 -4.59 1.80 -1.04
C LEU A 125 -4.74 1.29 0.38
N LEU A 126 -5.99 1.23 0.86
CA LEU A 126 -6.33 0.77 2.20
C LEU A 126 -7.35 -0.36 2.11
N THR A 127 -7.21 -1.38 2.93
CA THR A 127 -8.13 -2.52 2.94
C THR A 127 -8.02 -3.33 4.24
N ASP A 128 -9.08 -3.99 4.63
CA ASP A 128 -9.12 -5.07 5.63
C ASP A 128 -8.77 -6.44 5.00
N ASP A 129 -8.75 -6.56 3.65
CA ASP A 129 -8.31 -7.76 2.94
C ASP A 129 -6.79 -7.98 3.06
N GLY A 130 -6.39 -8.77 4.05
CA GLY A 130 -4.98 -9.06 4.32
C GLY A 130 -4.27 -9.84 3.21
N TRP A 131 -5.02 -10.59 2.38
CA TRP A 131 -4.46 -11.29 1.22
C TRP A 131 -4.12 -10.29 0.11
N LEU A 132 -5.04 -9.38 -0.22
CA LEU A 132 -4.80 -8.31 -1.18
C LEU A 132 -3.64 -7.43 -0.72
N SER A 133 -3.68 -6.97 0.54
CA SER A 133 -2.61 -6.13 1.12
C SER A 133 -1.23 -6.79 0.99
N HIS A 134 -1.14 -8.09 1.29
CA HIS A 134 0.10 -8.84 1.13
C HIS A 134 0.55 -8.90 -0.33
N ARG A 135 -0.35 -9.20 -1.27
CA ARG A 135 0.00 -9.27 -2.69
C ARG A 135 0.46 -7.93 -3.26
N LEU A 136 -0.19 -6.84 -2.91
CA LEU A 136 0.18 -5.50 -3.38
C LEU A 136 1.51 -5.00 -2.80
N SER A 137 1.80 -5.36 -1.55
CA SER A 137 2.97 -4.82 -0.83
C SER A 137 4.23 -5.68 -0.98
N HIS A 138 4.10 -7.01 -1.15
CA HIS A 138 5.24 -7.91 -1.14
C HIS A 138 6.03 -7.85 -2.47
N PRO A 139 7.36 -7.60 -2.43
CA PRO A 139 8.18 -7.37 -3.62
C PRO A 139 8.14 -8.47 -4.67
N ARG A 140 7.94 -9.72 -4.27
CA ARG A 140 7.89 -10.88 -5.19
C ARG A 140 6.80 -10.79 -6.26
N TYR A 141 5.78 -9.97 -6.05
CA TYR A 141 4.67 -9.84 -7.00
C TYR A 141 4.87 -8.74 -8.05
N GLU A 142 5.93 -7.96 -7.92
CA GLU A 142 6.41 -7.00 -8.92
C GLU A 142 5.33 -6.05 -9.47
N HIS A 143 4.31 -5.73 -8.67
CA HIS A 143 3.25 -4.83 -9.11
C HIS A 143 3.79 -3.41 -9.35
N PRO A 144 3.51 -2.83 -10.52
CA PRO A 144 4.05 -1.53 -10.89
C PRO A 144 3.48 -0.42 -9.99
N LYS A 145 4.33 0.52 -9.64
CA LYS A 145 3.99 1.74 -8.90
C LYS A 145 4.54 2.93 -9.67
N THR A 146 3.67 3.85 -10.04
CA THR A 146 4.05 5.03 -10.82
C THR A 146 4.19 6.24 -9.91
N TYR A 147 5.29 6.94 -10.08
CA TYR A 147 5.63 8.14 -9.32
C TYR A 147 5.87 9.32 -10.26
N LEU A 148 5.45 10.50 -9.82
CA LEU A 148 5.91 11.79 -10.33
C LEU A 148 6.95 12.33 -9.35
N VAL A 149 8.13 12.64 -9.88
CA VAL A 149 9.32 12.92 -9.08
C VAL A 149 9.92 14.25 -9.52
N GLN A 150 9.85 15.26 -8.67
CA GLN A 150 10.61 16.50 -8.89
C GLN A 150 12.01 16.31 -8.36
N VAL A 151 13.00 16.61 -9.19
CA VAL A 151 14.42 16.48 -8.87
C VAL A 151 15.16 17.80 -9.03
N GLU A 152 16.27 17.96 -8.31
CA GLU A 152 17.23 19.04 -8.55
C GLU A 152 17.99 18.77 -9.85
N ARG A 153 18.23 19.80 -10.63
CA ARG A 153 18.87 19.80 -11.96
C ARG A 153 18.04 19.05 -13.01
N VAL A 154 18.36 19.26 -14.26
CA VAL A 154 17.76 18.52 -15.37
C VAL A 154 18.63 17.30 -15.65
N PRO A 155 18.10 16.06 -15.52
CA PRO A 155 18.85 14.85 -15.80
C PRO A 155 19.24 14.76 -17.28
N ASP A 156 20.48 14.43 -17.53
CA ASP A 156 21.00 14.14 -18.87
C ASP A 156 20.66 12.70 -19.31
N ALA A 157 21.03 12.36 -20.53
CA ALA A 157 20.78 11.03 -21.11
C ALA A 157 21.48 9.91 -20.31
N ALA A 158 22.67 10.17 -19.74
CA ALA A 158 23.42 9.20 -18.94
C ALA A 158 22.70 8.90 -17.61
N ALA A 159 22.24 9.94 -16.91
CA ALA A 159 21.47 9.80 -15.68
C ALA A 159 20.15 9.03 -15.91
N LEU A 160 19.40 9.36 -16.98
CA LEU A 160 18.18 8.65 -17.34
C LEU A 160 18.43 7.19 -17.69
N THR A 161 19.50 6.92 -18.43
CA THR A 161 19.92 5.55 -18.77
C THR A 161 20.31 4.77 -17.52
N GLY A 162 21.06 5.37 -16.61
CA GLY A 162 21.40 4.77 -15.32
C GLY A 162 20.18 4.38 -14.52
N LEU A 163 19.18 5.27 -14.40
CA LEU A 163 17.91 4.97 -13.71
C LEU A 163 17.13 3.84 -14.38
N ARG A 164 17.11 3.78 -15.72
CA ARG A 164 16.38 2.73 -16.48
C ARG A 164 17.00 1.36 -16.29
N HIS A 165 18.33 1.25 -16.30
CA HIS A 165 19.01 -0.03 -16.11
C HIS A 165 19.18 -0.44 -14.65
N GLY A 166 18.82 0.43 -13.72
CA GLY A 166 19.00 0.26 -12.29
C GLY A 166 20.35 0.75 -11.80
N VAL A 167 20.36 1.27 -10.58
CA VAL A 167 21.52 1.88 -9.91
C VAL A 167 21.82 1.15 -8.60
N THR A 168 23.05 1.22 -8.13
CA THR A 168 23.43 0.65 -6.84
C THR A 168 23.05 1.60 -5.73
N ILE A 169 22.18 1.14 -4.83
CA ILE A 169 21.79 1.84 -3.61
C ILE A 169 22.05 0.96 -2.40
N LYS A 170 22.77 1.48 -1.40
CA LYS A 170 23.12 0.72 -0.19
C LYS A 170 23.75 -0.64 -0.50
N GLY A 171 24.69 -0.70 -1.43
CA GLY A 171 25.42 -1.91 -1.83
C GLY A 171 24.63 -2.91 -2.69
N ARG A 172 23.37 -2.63 -3.06
CA ARG A 172 22.56 -3.53 -3.91
C ARG A 172 22.01 -2.79 -5.12
N ARG A 173 22.14 -3.42 -6.30
CA ARG A 173 21.56 -2.91 -7.53
C ARG A 173 20.02 -2.97 -7.44
N THR A 174 19.36 -1.94 -7.95
CA THR A 174 17.91 -1.91 -8.12
C THR A 174 17.48 -2.68 -9.35
N ALA A 175 16.22 -3.12 -9.38
CA ALA A 175 15.61 -3.59 -10.62
C ALA A 175 15.58 -2.45 -11.67
N PRO A 176 15.51 -2.77 -12.97
CA PRO A 176 15.24 -1.81 -14.02
C PRO A 176 13.95 -1.03 -13.77
N ALA A 177 13.94 0.23 -14.18
CA ALA A 177 12.78 1.11 -14.04
C ALA A 177 12.38 1.71 -15.40
N GLN A 178 11.08 2.03 -15.57
CA GLN A 178 10.69 2.90 -16.67
C GLN A 178 10.85 4.33 -16.18
N VAL A 179 11.58 5.14 -16.95
CA VAL A 179 11.89 6.54 -16.60
C VAL A 179 11.70 7.44 -17.81
N GLU A 180 10.90 8.47 -17.63
CA GLU A 180 10.60 9.49 -18.62
C GLU A 180 10.85 10.87 -18.02
N LEU A 181 11.56 11.73 -18.72
CA LEU A 181 11.70 13.15 -18.40
C LEU A 181 10.46 13.87 -18.93
N LEU A 182 9.70 14.50 -18.06
CA LEU A 182 8.52 15.24 -18.46
C LEU A 182 8.91 16.61 -19.04
N PRO A 183 8.30 17.04 -20.16
CA PRO A 183 8.58 18.32 -20.78
C PRO A 183 8.16 19.49 -19.90
N GLU A 184 7.11 19.31 -19.11
CA GLU A 184 6.50 20.33 -18.25
C GLU A 184 6.20 19.77 -16.85
N ALA A 185 6.00 20.68 -15.91
CA ALA A 185 5.57 20.31 -14.57
C ALA A 185 4.16 19.71 -14.64
N PRO A 186 3.91 18.54 -14.00
CA PRO A 186 2.58 17.97 -13.97
C PRO A 186 1.62 18.83 -13.14
N ASP A 187 0.35 18.83 -13.52
CA ASP A 187 -0.71 19.45 -12.73
C ASP A 187 -0.93 18.63 -11.46
N LEU A 188 -0.42 19.14 -10.35
CA LEU A 188 -0.52 18.53 -9.03
C LEU A 188 -0.98 19.57 -8.01
N PRO A 189 -1.89 19.21 -7.10
CA PRO A 189 -2.30 20.09 -6.01
C PRO A 189 -1.11 20.65 -5.24
N ALA A 190 -1.25 21.87 -4.75
CA ALA A 190 -0.24 22.48 -3.92
C ALA A 190 0.03 21.64 -2.66
N ARG A 191 1.31 21.56 -2.26
CA ARG A 191 1.71 20.86 -1.04
C ARG A 191 1.56 21.80 0.16
N SER A 192 1.07 21.27 1.30
CA SER A 192 0.90 22.03 2.56
C SER A 192 2.19 22.69 3.04
N LYS A 193 3.34 22.05 2.83
CA LYS A 193 4.67 22.62 3.07
C LYS A 193 5.37 22.84 1.73
N PRO A 194 5.70 24.09 1.34
CA PRO A 194 6.36 24.36 0.07
C PRO A 194 7.64 23.56 -0.14
N VAL A 195 7.92 23.20 -1.38
CA VAL A 195 9.18 22.54 -1.75
C VAL A 195 10.28 23.57 -1.60
N ARG A 196 11.37 23.22 -0.88
CA ARG A 196 12.55 24.09 -0.81
C ARG A 196 13.13 24.25 -2.21
N ARG A 197 13.07 25.46 -2.74
CA ARG A 197 13.61 25.81 -4.05
C ARG A 197 14.86 26.68 -3.88
N ARG A 198 15.95 26.27 -4.48
CA ARG A 198 17.14 27.11 -4.66
C ARG A 198 16.97 27.84 -5.99
N GLN A 199 16.92 29.17 -5.97
CA GLN A 199 16.67 29.97 -7.19
C GLN A 199 17.69 29.70 -8.32
N SER A 200 18.94 29.40 -7.97
CA SER A 200 20.02 29.13 -8.91
C SER A 200 20.09 27.68 -9.44
N VAL A 201 19.23 26.79 -8.95
CA VAL A 201 19.26 25.38 -9.34
C VAL A 201 17.98 25.05 -10.11
N PRO A 202 18.04 24.71 -11.41
CA PRO A 202 16.89 24.28 -12.16
C PRO A 202 16.30 22.99 -11.57
N THR A 203 15.04 22.74 -11.82
CA THR A 203 14.38 21.50 -11.41
C THR A 203 13.70 20.85 -12.61
N ALA A 204 13.57 19.54 -12.58
CA ALA A 204 12.90 18.78 -13.62
C ALA A 204 11.90 17.79 -12.98
N TRP A 205 10.95 17.34 -13.78
CA TRP A 205 10.01 16.29 -13.39
C TRP A 205 10.26 15.02 -14.16
N LEU A 206 10.23 13.90 -13.43
CA LEU A 206 10.34 12.56 -13.99
C LEU A 206 9.04 11.81 -13.71
N ARG A 207 8.58 11.01 -14.68
CA ARG A 207 7.64 9.91 -14.47
C ARG A 207 8.47 8.64 -14.31
N LEU A 208 8.31 7.96 -13.18
CA LEU A 208 9.10 6.80 -12.81
C LEU A 208 8.21 5.64 -12.40
N VAL A 209 8.36 4.46 -13.04
CA VAL A 209 7.61 3.25 -12.71
C VAL A 209 8.56 2.20 -12.16
N LEU A 210 8.26 1.74 -10.95
CA LEU A 210 8.99 0.68 -10.24
C LEU A 210 8.12 -0.54 -10.01
N THR A 211 8.71 -1.74 -10.09
CA THR A 211 8.06 -3.01 -9.72
C THR A 211 8.48 -3.51 -8.34
N GLU A 212 9.50 -2.92 -7.75
CA GLU A 212 9.95 -3.19 -6.37
C GLU A 212 9.66 -2.00 -5.43
N GLY A 213 9.94 -2.15 -4.14
CA GLY A 213 9.71 -1.08 -3.15
C GLY A 213 10.62 -1.22 -1.93
N ARG A 214 11.86 -0.74 -2.03
CA ARG A 214 12.79 -0.64 -0.89
C ARG A 214 12.58 0.68 -0.15
N LYS A 215 12.97 0.73 1.12
CA LYS A 215 12.88 1.95 1.92
C LYS A 215 13.53 3.14 1.22
N ARG A 216 12.74 4.20 0.93
CA ARG A 216 13.14 5.43 0.27
C ARG A 216 13.83 5.22 -1.11
N GLN A 217 13.43 4.18 -1.85
CA GLN A 217 14.13 3.73 -3.05
C GLN A 217 14.26 4.84 -4.11
N VAL A 218 13.16 5.48 -4.49
CA VAL A 218 13.18 6.54 -5.51
C VAL A 218 14.18 7.63 -5.14
N ARG A 219 14.17 8.10 -3.89
CA ARG A 219 15.07 9.16 -3.41
C ARG A 219 16.55 8.74 -3.45
N HIS A 220 16.83 7.48 -3.14
CA HIS A 220 18.20 6.97 -3.25
C HIS A 220 18.63 6.79 -4.70
N MET A 221 17.73 6.35 -5.58
CA MET A 221 18.02 6.17 -7.00
C MET A 221 18.35 7.50 -7.68
N THR A 222 17.50 8.51 -7.49
CA THR A 222 17.71 9.83 -8.10
C THR A 222 18.96 10.54 -7.54
N ALA A 223 19.22 10.41 -6.25
CA ALA A 223 20.44 10.93 -5.64
C ALA A 223 21.71 10.22 -6.15
N ALA A 224 21.65 8.91 -6.41
CA ALA A 224 22.79 8.14 -6.93
C ALA A 224 23.24 8.58 -8.33
N VAL A 225 22.33 9.17 -9.11
CA VAL A 225 22.67 9.75 -10.43
C VAL A 225 22.84 11.29 -10.38
N GLY A 226 22.97 11.89 -9.18
CA GLY A 226 23.25 13.32 -9.00
C GLY A 226 22.04 14.25 -9.01
N HIS A 227 20.80 13.70 -8.96
CA HIS A 227 19.55 14.46 -9.03
C HIS A 227 18.65 14.21 -7.79
N PRO A 228 18.95 14.81 -6.61
CA PRO A 228 18.17 14.59 -5.40
C PRO A 228 16.70 14.91 -5.57
N THR A 229 15.84 14.04 -5.03
CA THR A 229 14.38 14.23 -5.05
C THR A 229 13.95 15.37 -4.13
N LEU A 230 13.20 16.33 -4.66
CA LEU A 230 12.56 17.44 -3.96
C LEU A 230 11.12 17.10 -3.56
N ARG A 231 10.32 16.61 -4.52
CA ARG A 231 8.94 16.18 -4.33
C ARG A 231 8.73 14.78 -4.89
N LEU A 232 7.93 13.98 -4.21
CA LEU A 232 7.65 12.59 -4.61
C LEU A 232 6.16 12.31 -4.40
N VAL A 233 5.46 12.08 -5.50
CA VAL A 233 4.02 11.78 -5.50
C VAL A 233 3.77 10.45 -6.18
N ARG A 234 3.19 9.47 -5.48
CA ARG A 234 2.75 8.22 -6.10
C ARG A 234 1.39 8.43 -6.74
N VAL A 235 1.33 8.32 -8.06
CA VAL A 235 0.10 8.56 -8.82
C VAL A 235 -0.64 7.31 -9.24
N ALA A 236 0.02 6.13 -9.21
CA ALA A 236 -0.66 4.87 -9.49
C ALA A 236 -0.06 3.68 -8.75
N VAL A 237 -0.89 2.67 -8.48
CA VAL A 237 -0.51 1.32 -8.03
C VAL A 237 -1.23 0.33 -8.94
N GLY A 238 -0.48 -0.33 -9.83
CA GLY A 238 -1.06 -1.12 -10.89
C GLY A 238 -2.04 -0.30 -11.73
N PRO A 239 -3.28 -0.78 -11.94
CA PRO A 239 -4.30 -0.09 -12.71
C PRO A 239 -5.04 1.01 -11.93
N VAL A 240 -4.83 1.12 -10.62
CA VAL A 240 -5.51 2.13 -9.80
C VAL A 240 -4.71 3.42 -9.81
N GLU A 241 -5.34 4.48 -10.30
CA GLU A 241 -4.76 5.81 -10.41
C GLU A 241 -5.31 6.77 -9.36
N LEU A 242 -4.50 7.78 -9.01
CA LEU A 242 -4.90 8.85 -8.10
C LEU A 242 -6.03 9.72 -8.68
N ARG A 243 -5.87 10.12 -9.94
CA ARG A 243 -6.77 11.03 -10.67
C ARG A 243 -7.01 12.35 -9.90
N ALA A 244 -8.26 12.83 -9.90
CA ALA A 244 -8.66 14.11 -9.33
C ALA A 244 -8.79 14.12 -7.78
N LEU A 245 -8.44 13.05 -7.09
CA LEU A 245 -8.55 12.96 -5.63
C LEU A 245 -7.60 13.97 -4.97
N GLN A 246 -8.15 14.91 -4.17
CA GLN A 246 -7.36 15.96 -3.53
C GLN A 246 -6.56 15.43 -2.33
N PRO A 247 -5.47 16.11 -1.91
CA PRO A 247 -4.71 15.71 -0.73
C PRO A 247 -5.59 15.63 0.53
N GLY A 248 -5.54 14.48 1.22
CA GLY A 248 -6.38 14.19 2.37
C GLY A 248 -7.73 13.53 2.04
N GLU A 249 -8.17 13.58 0.78
CA GLU A 249 -9.39 12.91 0.35
C GLU A 249 -9.18 11.43 0.15
N TRP A 250 -10.23 10.68 0.46
CA TRP A 250 -10.32 9.25 0.21
C TRP A 250 -11.71 8.87 -0.33
N ARG A 251 -11.78 7.74 -0.99
CA ARG A 251 -13.04 7.09 -1.39
C ARG A 251 -12.87 5.59 -1.56
N ASP A 252 -13.99 4.90 -1.63
CA ASP A 252 -13.99 3.49 -2.05
C ASP A 252 -13.49 3.36 -3.50
N LEU A 253 -12.84 2.24 -3.79
CA LEU A 253 -12.54 1.86 -5.17
C LEU A 253 -13.86 1.58 -5.91
N THR A 254 -13.94 2.00 -7.16
CA THR A 254 -15.06 1.62 -8.04
C THR A 254 -15.00 0.12 -8.37
N LEU A 255 -16.11 -0.44 -8.85
CA LEU A 255 -16.12 -1.83 -9.34
C LEU A 255 -15.08 -2.05 -10.44
N GLY A 256 -14.98 -1.13 -11.39
CA GLY A 256 -13.99 -1.22 -12.47
C GLY A 256 -12.53 -1.16 -11.96
N GLU A 257 -12.22 -0.34 -10.94
CA GLU A 257 -10.90 -0.30 -10.30
C GLU A 257 -10.59 -1.63 -9.57
N LEU A 258 -11.60 -2.22 -8.91
CA LEU A 258 -11.47 -3.52 -8.24
C LEU A 258 -11.24 -4.66 -9.22
N ASP A 259 -12.02 -4.71 -10.31
CA ASP A 259 -11.90 -5.75 -11.32
C ASP A 259 -10.56 -5.68 -12.05
N ALA A 260 -10.10 -4.48 -12.36
CA ALA A 260 -8.77 -4.26 -12.94
C ALA A 260 -7.66 -4.70 -11.98
N LEU A 261 -7.78 -4.36 -10.68
CA LEU A 261 -6.84 -4.77 -9.65
C LEU A 261 -6.82 -6.28 -9.47
N ARG A 262 -8.00 -6.92 -9.41
CA ARG A 262 -8.18 -8.37 -9.35
C ARG A 262 -7.52 -9.07 -10.53
N SER A 263 -7.78 -8.58 -11.74
CA SER A 263 -7.19 -9.12 -12.97
C SER A 263 -5.68 -9.04 -12.97
N MET A 264 -5.08 -7.95 -12.47
CA MET A 264 -3.63 -7.81 -12.32
C MET A 264 -3.06 -8.82 -11.33
N ILE A 265 -3.69 -8.98 -10.17
CA ILE A 265 -3.18 -9.81 -9.07
C ILE A 265 -3.30 -11.32 -9.37
N LEU A 266 -4.32 -11.72 -10.12
CA LEU A 266 -4.57 -13.11 -10.47
C LEU A 266 -3.78 -13.58 -11.69
N ARG A 267 -3.15 -12.67 -12.44
CA ARG A 267 -2.29 -13.07 -13.57
C ARG A 267 -1.16 -13.97 -13.08
N PRO A 268 -0.93 -15.12 -13.74
CA PRO A 268 0.23 -15.95 -13.44
C PRO A 268 1.50 -15.12 -13.62
N GLN A 269 2.35 -15.09 -12.61
CA GLN A 269 3.66 -14.45 -12.75
C GLN A 269 4.50 -15.32 -13.69
N ARG A 270 5.11 -14.70 -14.69
CA ARG A 270 6.12 -15.39 -15.49
C ARG A 270 7.27 -15.79 -14.55
N ARG A 271 7.47 -17.11 -14.43
CA ARG A 271 8.62 -17.67 -13.72
C ARG A 271 9.91 -17.37 -14.49
#